data_1f1a1f05a97fd2170e7de5d7413dcf56
#
_entry.id   1f1a1f05a97fd2170e7de5d7413dcf56
#
_cell.length_a   1.000
_cell.length_b   1.000
_cell.length_c   1.000
_cell.angle_alpha   90.00
_cell.angle_beta   90.00
_cell.angle_gamma   90.00
#
_symmetry.space_group_name_H-M   'P 1'
#
loop_
_entity.id
_entity.type
_entity.pdbx_description
1 polymer ?
#
loop_
_entity_poly.entity_id
_entity_poly.type
_entity_poly.pdbx_seq_one_letter_code
_entity_poly.pdbx_strand_id
1 'polypeptide(L)'
;EQALHAVLSNTSKASLQQERDIKLNHWDNLVQLAHVQQQYLVCEEDKASLTAQQDALAITLLQQQAERNSLVQAYKATRSNLKDIEALIALDAEVAHLRAQLKSGEPCPVCGANDHTTSSVSIDVPDTIAKRDITKQQLDDIEQKGAKAKDSVTQTELTLAQVEKQLTQAHSQSEALLVKWHRISNQLCTDIPRFKEVKVDTAQSVEKFTQQFKTRLDEINVQVKHIEQCEQALNTATQRASQAHATLQAEQSAHAMNQQQRETLAKQMRERQNELTHKTKAVNEKVAALRQDISAHHDSFSASESDATESQAPVMGHILHW
;
A
#
# COMPACT_ATOMS: atom_id res chain seq x y z
N GLU A 1 -32.84 -23.09 -1.85
CA GLU A 1 -33.36 -22.42 -3.07
C GLU A 1 -34.00 -21.08 -2.75
N GLN A 2 -34.94 -20.97 -1.78
CA GLN A 2 -35.58 -19.71 -1.44
C GLN A 2 -34.63 -18.61 -0.95
N ALA A 3 -33.60 -18.94 -0.15
CA ALA A 3 -32.58 -18.01 0.30
C ALA A 3 -31.69 -17.52 -0.87
N LEU A 4 -31.36 -18.41 -1.81
CA LEU A 4 -30.60 -18.09 -3.02
C LEU A 4 -31.41 -17.20 -3.96
N HIS A 5 -32.70 -17.50 -4.13
CA HIS A 5 -33.63 -16.67 -4.93
C HIS A 5 -33.81 -15.28 -4.32
N ALA A 6 -33.83 -15.14 -3.00
CA ALA A 6 -33.96 -13.85 -2.33
C ALA A 6 -32.69 -12.98 -2.49
N VAL A 7 -31.49 -13.59 -2.52
CA VAL A 7 -30.22 -12.89 -2.75
C VAL A 7 -30.00 -12.60 -4.24
N LEU A 8 -30.44 -13.48 -5.13
CA LEU A 8 -30.30 -13.35 -6.58
C LEU A 8 -31.41 -12.54 -7.24
N SER A 9 -32.53 -12.28 -6.54
CA SER A 9 -33.72 -11.65 -7.14
C SER A 9 -33.52 -10.21 -7.62
N ASN A 10 -32.42 -9.52 -7.24
CA ASN A 10 -32.13 -8.16 -7.70
C ASN A 10 -30.75 -7.96 -8.36
N THR A 11 -29.82 -8.92 -8.23
CA THR A 11 -28.49 -8.72 -8.83
C THR A 11 -27.83 -10.07 -9.14
N SER A 12 -27.54 -10.35 -10.41
CA SER A 12 -26.85 -11.59 -10.76
C SER A 12 -25.40 -11.57 -10.24
N LYS A 13 -24.83 -12.73 -9.91
CA LYS A 13 -23.41 -12.90 -9.53
C LYS A 13 -22.49 -12.20 -10.54
N ALA A 14 -22.79 -12.34 -11.84
CA ALA A 14 -22.03 -11.72 -12.92
C ALA A 14 -22.04 -10.18 -12.83
N SER A 15 -23.19 -9.57 -12.49
CA SER A 15 -23.26 -8.10 -12.36
C SER A 15 -22.49 -7.60 -11.13
N LEU A 16 -22.50 -8.35 -10.01
CA LEU A 16 -21.68 -8.02 -8.83
C LEU A 16 -20.18 -8.16 -9.11
N GLN A 17 -19.79 -9.16 -9.87
CA GLN A 17 -18.39 -9.35 -10.28
C GLN A 17 -17.97 -8.21 -11.23
N GLN A 18 -18.79 -7.84 -12.17
CA GLN A 18 -18.54 -6.69 -13.05
C GLN A 18 -18.45 -5.37 -12.25
N GLU A 19 -19.38 -5.14 -11.31
CA GLU A 19 -19.32 -3.96 -10.42
C GLU A 19 -18.01 -3.97 -9.60
N ARG A 20 -17.62 -5.11 -9.08
CA ARG A 20 -16.36 -5.29 -8.33
C ARG A 20 -15.15 -4.92 -9.19
N ASP A 21 -15.06 -5.44 -10.41
CA ASP A 21 -13.91 -5.22 -11.28
C ASP A 21 -13.79 -3.74 -11.71
N ILE A 22 -14.92 -3.07 -11.99
CA ILE A 22 -14.96 -1.63 -12.23
C ILE A 22 -14.47 -0.86 -10.99
N LYS A 23 -14.96 -1.22 -9.80
CA LYS A 23 -14.57 -0.54 -8.56
C LYS A 23 -13.12 -0.81 -8.16
N LEU A 24 -12.56 -1.98 -8.47
CA LEU A 24 -11.14 -2.26 -8.28
C LEU A 24 -10.27 -1.34 -9.15
N ASN A 25 -10.63 -1.17 -10.41
CA ASN A 25 -9.93 -0.24 -11.30
C ASN A 25 -10.01 1.22 -10.79
N HIS A 26 -11.19 1.65 -10.33
CA HIS A 26 -11.34 2.97 -9.71
C HIS A 26 -10.54 3.09 -8.41
N TRP A 27 -10.50 2.04 -7.60
CA TRP A 27 -9.71 1.99 -6.37
C TRP A 27 -8.22 2.19 -6.64
N ASP A 28 -7.65 1.48 -7.62
CA ASP A 28 -6.25 1.62 -7.99
C ASP A 28 -5.92 3.04 -8.47
N ASN A 29 -6.81 3.64 -9.26
CA ASN A 29 -6.68 5.02 -9.70
C ASN A 29 -6.76 6.02 -8.52
N LEU A 30 -7.67 5.78 -7.56
CA LEU A 30 -7.81 6.63 -6.36
C LEU A 30 -6.58 6.53 -5.45
N VAL A 31 -6.01 5.33 -5.27
CA VAL A 31 -4.78 5.12 -4.49
C VAL A 31 -3.60 5.83 -5.14
N GLN A 32 -3.45 5.71 -6.47
CA GLN A 32 -2.43 6.44 -7.20
C GLN A 32 -2.63 7.96 -7.08
N LEU A 33 -3.87 8.43 -7.16
CA LEU A 33 -4.19 9.85 -7.04
C LEU A 33 -3.88 10.40 -5.64
N ALA A 34 -4.22 9.65 -4.59
CA ALA A 34 -3.88 10.01 -3.22
C ALA A 34 -2.37 10.13 -3.02
N HIS A 35 -1.61 9.21 -3.61
CA HIS A 35 -0.15 9.26 -3.58
C HIS A 35 0.41 10.49 -4.33
N VAL A 36 -0.10 10.76 -5.53
CA VAL A 36 0.27 11.96 -6.31
C VAL A 36 -0.08 13.24 -5.55
N GLN A 37 -1.25 13.29 -4.91
CA GLN A 37 -1.66 14.43 -4.08
C GLN A 37 -0.70 14.66 -2.92
N GLN A 38 -0.34 13.62 -2.18
CA GLN A 38 0.60 13.73 -1.08
C GLN A 38 1.97 14.24 -1.54
N GLN A 39 2.48 13.71 -2.65
CA GLN A 39 3.74 14.17 -3.23
C GLN A 39 3.66 15.64 -3.68
N TYR A 40 2.53 16.05 -4.25
CA TYR A 40 2.30 17.43 -4.66
C TYR A 40 2.31 18.39 -3.47
N LEU A 41 1.59 18.06 -2.40
CA LEU A 41 1.53 18.89 -1.20
C LEU A 41 2.90 19.06 -0.53
N VAL A 42 3.68 17.98 -0.43
CA VAL A 42 5.07 18.03 0.08
C VAL A 42 5.93 18.92 -0.83
N CYS A 43 5.80 18.78 -2.16
CA CYS A 43 6.56 19.60 -3.11
C CYS A 43 6.18 21.09 -3.01
N GLU A 44 4.92 21.45 -2.76
CA GLU A 44 4.49 22.83 -2.56
C GLU A 44 5.02 23.39 -1.23
N GLU A 45 5.09 22.60 -0.18
CA GLU A 45 5.72 22.98 1.09
C GLU A 45 7.21 23.22 0.95
N ASP A 46 7.92 22.34 0.23
CA ASP A 46 9.34 22.51 -0.11
C ASP A 46 9.58 23.79 -0.93
N LYS A 47 8.74 24.07 -1.93
CA LYS A 47 8.80 25.31 -2.73
C LYS A 47 8.63 26.55 -1.87
N ALA A 48 7.65 26.54 -0.97
CA ALA A 48 7.42 27.67 -0.05
C ALA A 48 8.63 27.90 0.86
N SER A 49 9.21 26.82 1.39
CA SER A 49 10.42 26.86 2.22
C SER A 49 11.63 27.41 1.45
N LEU A 50 11.87 26.92 0.22
CA LEU A 50 12.95 27.37 -0.64
C LEU A 50 12.78 28.85 -1.06
N THR A 51 11.55 29.27 -1.33
CA THR A 51 11.25 30.69 -1.64
C THR A 51 11.58 31.59 -0.45
N ALA A 52 11.17 31.20 0.75
CA ALA A 52 11.52 31.94 1.96
C ALA A 52 13.04 32.00 2.21
N GLN A 53 13.77 30.92 1.92
CA GLN A 53 15.24 30.91 2.00
C GLN A 53 15.86 31.82 0.94
N GLN A 54 15.35 31.82 -0.30
CA GLN A 54 15.79 32.71 -1.36
C GLN A 54 15.64 34.18 -0.95
N ASP A 55 14.48 34.57 -0.44
CA ASP A 55 14.21 35.93 0.03
C ASP A 55 15.15 36.35 1.16
N ALA A 56 15.37 35.51 2.15
CA ALA A 56 16.28 35.76 3.25
C ALA A 56 17.74 35.91 2.79
N LEU A 57 18.19 35.05 1.87
CA LEU A 57 19.53 35.15 1.29
C LEU A 57 19.70 36.41 0.44
N ALA A 58 18.68 36.80 -0.33
CA ALA A 58 18.69 38.04 -1.12
C ALA A 58 18.87 39.29 -0.24
N ILE A 59 18.14 39.36 0.87
CA ILE A 59 18.29 40.44 1.87
C ILE A 59 19.69 40.43 2.47
N THR A 60 20.20 39.25 2.85
CA THR A 60 21.57 39.12 3.40
C THR A 60 22.62 39.55 2.40
N LEU A 61 22.46 39.19 1.12
CA LEU A 61 23.36 39.56 0.06
C LEU A 61 23.42 41.08 -0.14
N LEU A 62 22.27 41.76 -0.14
CA LEU A 62 22.19 43.23 -0.22
C LEU A 62 22.94 43.88 0.94
N GLN A 63 22.77 43.41 2.17
CA GLN A 63 23.47 43.92 3.35
C GLN A 63 24.98 43.73 3.24
N GLN A 64 25.44 42.55 2.86
CA GLN A 64 26.87 42.24 2.69
C GLN A 64 27.51 43.06 1.55
N GLN A 65 26.77 43.26 0.46
CA GLN A 65 27.24 44.13 -0.65
C GLN A 65 27.36 45.60 -0.21
N ALA A 66 26.41 46.09 0.59
CA ALA A 66 26.47 47.44 1.16
C ALA A 66 27.69 47.61 2.08
N GLU A 67 27.92 46.63 2.98
CA GLU A 67 29.08 46.59 3.89
C GLU A 67 30.39 46.59 3.08
N ARG A 68 30.52 45.69 2.08
CA ARG A 68 31.68 45.64 1.20
C ARG A 68 31.92 46.98 0.52
N ASN A 69 30.86 47.60 -0.01
CA ASN A 69 30.98 48.90 -0.69
C ASN A 69 31.46 50.02 0.28
N SER A 70 30.96 50.01 1.54
CA SER A 70 31.42 50.92 2.59
C SER A 70 32.91 50.72 2.91
N LEU A 71 33.36 49.48 3.02
CA LEU A 71 34.79 49.16 3.25
C LEU A 71 35.66 49.58 2.10
N VAL A 72 35.18 49.45 0.82
CA VAL A 72 35.90 49.92 -0.35
C VAL A 72 36.07 51.44 -0.32
N GLN A 73 35.05 52.20 0.08
CA GLN A 73 35.13 53.65 0.24
C GLN A 73 36.10 54.04 1.37
N ALA A 74 36.00 53.39 2.53
CA ALA A 74 36.89 53.59 3.66
C ALA A 74 38.36 53.29 3.27
N TYR A 75 38.63 52.23 2.54
CA TYR A 75 39.96 51.89 2.02
C TYR A 75 40.52 52.98 1.16
N LYS A 76 39.71 53.49 0.19
CA LYS A 76 40.15 54.57 -0.71
C LYS A 76 40.48 55.85 0.08
N ALA A 77 39.64 56.23 1.03
CA ALA A 77 39.83 57.42 1.85
C ALA A 77 41.09 57.29 2.75
N THR A 78 41.23 56.14 3.45
CA THR A 78 42.39 55.88 4.33
C THR A 78 43.68 55.81 3.56
N ARG A 79 43.70 55.23 2.34
CA ARG A 79 44.86 55.17 1.45
C ARG A 79 45.25 56.52 0.95
N SER A 80 44.28 57.41 0.63
CA SER A 80 44.58 58.80 0.24
C SER A 80 45.19 59.57 1.41
N ASN A 81 44.60 59.45 2.62
CA ASN A 81 45.13 60.08 3.83
C ASN A 81 46.54 59.61 4.15
N LEU A 82 46.83 58.30 4.01
CA LEU A 82 48.19 57.75 4.19
C LEU A 82 49.18 58.39 3.24
N LYS A 83 48.82 58.52 1.95
CA LYS A 83 49.64 59.16 0.93
C LYS A 83 49.94 60.63 1.29
N ASP A 84 48.95 61.36 1.79
CA ASP A 84 49.11 62.75 2.18
C ASP A 84 50.06 62.88 3.41
N ILE A 85 49.94 62.00 4.39
CA ILE A 85 50.82 61.88 5.56
C ILE A 85 52.28 61.57 5.13
N GLU A 86 52.42 60.56 4.23
CA GLU A 86 53.74 60.19 3.73
C GLU A 86 54.37 61.34 2.94
N ALA A 87 53.63 62.15 2.20
CA ALA A 87 54.12 63.33 1.53
C ALA A 87 54.57 64.41 2.52
N LEU A 88 53.79 64.62 3.59
CA LEU A 88 54.22 65.56 4.65
C LEU A 88 55.48 65.10 5.40
N ILE A 89 55.64 63.81 5.68
CA ILE A 89 56.89 63.30 6.24
C ILE A 89 58.08 63.53 5.33
N ALA A 90 57.93 63.31 4.01
CA ALA A 90 58.97 63.55 3.04
C ALA A 90 59.36 65.05 3.00
N LEU A 91 58.37 65.95 3.02
CA LEU A 91 58.59 67.40 3.07
C LEU A 91 59.34 67.83 4.33
N ASP A 92 58.87 67.29 5.53
CA ASP A 92 59.49 67.58 6.83
C ASP A 92 60.96 67.09 6.84
N ALA A 93 61.30 65.97 6.25
CA ALA A 93 62.63 65.41 6.16
C ALA A 93 63.51 66.34 5.27
N GLU A 94 62.95 66.86 4.14
CA GLU A 94 63.64 67.77 3.27
C GLU A 94 63.93 69.11 3.95
N VAL A 95 62.93 69.63 4.68
CA VAL A 95 63.12 70.86 5.48
C VAL A 95 64.16 70.68 6.56
N ALA A 96 64.13 69.52 7.26
CA ALA A 96 65.17 69.18 8.28
C ALA A 96 66.57 69.10 7.65
N HIS A 97 66.66 68.50 6.49
CA HIS A 97 67.92 68.43 5.74
C HIS A 97 68.50 69.87 5.34
N LEU A 98 67.62 70.72 4.86
CA LEU A 98 67.98 72.09 4.51
C LEU A 98 68.34 72.87 5.77
N ARG A 99 67.69 72.73 6.90
CA ARG A 99 68.06 73.33 8.18
C ARG A 99 69.40 72.88 8.70
N ALA A 100 69.76 71.61 8.52
CA ALA A 100 71.08 71.10 8.92
C ALA A 100 72.24 71.70 8.16
N GLN A 101 71.98 72.28 6.97
CA GLN A 101 72.98 72.95 6.12
C GLN A 101 73.16 74.41 6.50
N LEU A 102 72.30 75.03 7.35
CA LEU A 102 72.42 76.39 7.78
C LEU A 102 73.67 76.60 8.62
N LYS A 103 74.55 77.55 8.20
CA LYS A 103 75.72 77.98 8.96
C LYS A 103 75.54 79.47 9.34
N SER A 104 75.95 79.85 10.54
CA SER A 104 75.85 81.23 11.01
C SER A 104 76.73 82.18 10.11
N GLY A 105 76.11 83.23 9.56
CA GLY A 105 76.80 84.19 8.73
C GLY A 105 76.85 83.85 7.23
N GLU A 106 76.37 82.65 6.76
CA GLU A 106 76.23 82.33 5.33
C GLU A 106 74.81 82.58 4.85
N PRO A 107 74.57 83.00 3.61
CA PRO A 107 73.25 83.22 3.08
C PRO A 107 72.45 81.94 2.98
N CYS A 108 71.15 81.91 3.46
CA CYS A 108 70.30 80.76 3.43
C CYS A 108 70.02 80.27 2.01
N PRO A 109 70.17 78.96 1.71
CA PRO A 109 69.97 78.48 0.36
C PRO A 109 68.52 78.55 -0.11
N VAL A 110 67.55 78.80 0.81
CA VAL A 110 66.10 78.85 0.51
C VAL A 110 65.61 80.31 0.33
N CYS A 111 66.04 81.28 1.20
CA CYS A 111 65.57 82.67 1.16
C CYS A 111 66.64 83.72 1.07
N GLY A 112 67.92 83.40 1.08
CA GLY A 112 69.05 84.30 0.98
C GLY A 112 69.37 85.19 2.22
N ALA A 113 68.64 85.03 3.34
CA ALA A 113 68.83 85.74 4.58
C ALA A 113 70.07 85.21 5.34
N ASN A 114 70.93 86.14 5.92
CA ASN A 114 72.15 85.81 6.66
C ASN A 114 71.88 85.55 8.15
N ASP A 115 70.69 85.95 8.66
CA ASP A 115 70.25 85.74 10.03
C ASP A 115 68.94 85.02 10.04
N HIS A 116 68.99 83.75 10.46
CA HIS A 116 67.81 83.02 10.82
C HIS A 116 67.82 82.93 12.34
N THR A 117 66.79 83.49 12.96
CA THR A 117 66.47 83.11 14.38
C THR A 117 66.20 81.61 14.33
N THR A 118 67.22 80.86 14.74
CA THR A 118 67.05 79.45 14.99
C THR A 118 66.11 79.28 16.26
N SER A 119 64.83 79.64 16.05
CA SER A 119 63.87 79.25 17.03
C SER A 119 63.83 77.68 17.02
N SER A 120 64.21 77.10 18.11
CA SER A 120 64.22 75.71 18.35
C SER A 120 62.76 75.18 18.44
N VAL A 121 61.98 75.47 17.41
CA VAL A 121 60.70 74.80 17.17
C VAL A 121 61.11 73.47 16.62
N SER A 122 61.20 72.49 17.53
CA SER A 122 61.22 71.09 17.11
C SER A 122 59.97 70.85 16.34
N ILE A 123 60.13 70.66 15.04
CA ILE A 123 58.99 70.12 14.28
C ILE A 123 58.76 68.76 14.89
N ASP A 124 57.55 68.57 15.40
CA ASP A 124 57.13 67.31 16.03
C ASP A 124 56.98 66.21 14.96
N VAL A 125 58.11 65.86 14.33
CA VAL A 125 58.21 64.74 13.36
C VAL A 125 57.81 63.38 13.98
N PRO A 126 58.02 63.12 15.27
CA PRO A 126 57.55 61.90 15.90
C PRO A 126 56.01 61.72 15.85
N ASP A 127 55.22 62.80 15.94
CA ASP A 127 53.75 62.72 15.91
C ASP A 127 53.24 62.37 14.48
N THR A 128 53.87 62.85 13.44
CA THR A 128 53.52 62.54 12.02
C THR A 128 53.83 61.10 11.66
N ILE A 129 54.95 60.57 12.18
CA ILE A 129 55.34 59.18 12.03
C ILE A 129 54.37 58.23 12.75
N ALA A 130 54.00 58.59 13.98
CA ALA A 130 53.01 57.80 14.75
C ALA A 130 51.63 57.79 14.03
N LYS A 131 51.19 58.94 13.48
CA LYS A 131 49.97 59.01 12.66
C LYS A 131 50.03 58.12 11.42
N ARG A 132 51.21 58.11 10.72
CA ARG A 132 51.42 57.19 9.58
C ARG A 132 51.23 55.75 9.97
N ASP A 133 51.88 55.35 11.08
CA ASP A 133 51.86 53.93 11.54
C ASP A 133 50.45 53.50 11.97
N ILE A 134 49.71 54.35 12.66
CA ILE A 134 48.30 54.13 12.97
C ILE A 134 47.46 54.02 11.70
N THR A 135 47.68 54.92 10.73
CA THR A 135 46.90 54.91 9.46
C THR A 135 47.22 53.67 8.60
N LYS A 136 48.48 53.19 8.65
CA LYS A 136 48.81 51.87 8.03
C LYS A 136 48.09 50.71 8.65
N GLN A 137 48.11 50.66 9.99
CA GLN A 137 47.38 49.60 10.73
C GLN A 137 45.87 49.67 10.45
N GLN A 138 45.28 50.85 10.36
CA GLN A 138 43.87 51.01 9.97
C GLN A 138 43.62 50.53 8.53
N LEU A 139 44.54 50.79 7.59
CA LEU A 139 44.45 50.33 6.22
C LEU A 139 44.49 48.79 6.16
N ASP A 140 45.41 48.14 6.86
CA ASP A 140 45.52 46.68 6.96
C ASP A 140 44.27 46.07 7.55
N ASP A 141 43.69 46.66 8.61
CA ASP A 141 42.42 46.20 9.22
C ASP A 141 41.26 46.31 8.22
N ILE A 142 41.16 47.41 7.48
CA ILE A 142 40.12 47.59 6.45
C ILE A 142 40.30 46.59 5.32
N GLU A 143 41.54 46.31 4.89
CA GLU A 143 41.85 45.33 3.85
C GLU A 143 41.42 43.90 4.29
N GLN A 144 41.75 43.49 5.52
CA GLN A 144 41.33 42.19 6.07
C GLN A 144 39.80 42.07 6.15
N LYS A 145 39.12 43.14 6.62
CA LYS A 145 37.67 43.18 6.68
C LYS A 145 37.05 43.14 5.27
N GLY A 146 37.65 43.84 4.34
CA GLY A 146 37.26 43.85 2.91
C GLY A 146 37.37 42.48 2.26
N ALA A 147 38.45 41.74 2.56
CA ALA A 147 38.64 40.36 2.08
C ALA A 147 37.54 39.44 2.64
N LYS A 148 37.27 39.47 3.97
CA LYS A 148 36.22 38.70 4.58
C LYS A 148 34.83 39.05 4.03
N ALA A 149 34.53 40.33 3.83
CA ALA A 149 33.26 40.76 3.26
C ALA A 149 33.10 40.25 1.81
N LYS A 150 34.17 40.25 1.02
CA LYS A 150 34.15 39.68 -0.33
C LYS A 150 33.86 38.21 -0.33
N ASP A 151 34.52 37.45 0.56
CA ASP A 151 34.31 36.00 0.69
C ASP A 151 32.86 35.69 1.14
N SER A 152 32.31 36.45 2.08
CA SER A 152 30.92 36.31 2.53
C SER A 152 29.93 36.56 1.39
N VAL A 153 30.13 37.61 0.58
CA VAL A 153 29.31 37.90 -0.62
C VAL A 153 29.35 36.72 -1.58
N THR A 154 30.55 36.26 -1.92
CA THR A 154 30.73 35.14 -2.86
C THR A 154 30.05 33.85 -2.34
N GLN A 155 30.19 33.56 -1.05
CA GLN A 155 29.54 32.38 -0.42
C GLN A 155 28.02 32.50 -0.47
N THR A 156 27.47 33.67 -0.19
CA THR A 156 26.03 33.91 -0.24
C THR A 156 25.49 33.83 -1.67
N GLU A 157 26.20 34.35 -2.65
CA GLU A 157 25.86 34.24 -4.08
C GLU A 157 25.84 32.78 -4.54
N LEU A 158 26.81 31.93 -4.13
CA LEU A 158 26.85 30.51 -4.45
C LEU A 158 25.67 29.77 -3.81
N THR A 159 25.36 30.09 -2.56
CA THR A 159 24.21 29.47 -1.83
C THR A 159 22.89 29.87 -2.49
N LEU A 160 22.74 31.13 -2.88
CA LEU A 160 21.57 31.64 -3.59
C LEU A 160 21.37 30.91 -4.93
N ALA A 161 22.42 30.78 -5.73
CA ALA A 161 22.36 30.03 -6.99
C ALA A 161 21.98 28.56 -6.80
N GLN A 162 22.40 27.93 -5.69
CA GLN A 162 22.01 26.57 -5.35
C GLN A 162 20.51 26.49 -4.99
N VAL A 163 20.01 27.41 -4.17
CA VAL A 163 18.59 27.48 -3.81
C VAL A 163 17.71 27.73 -5.03
N GLU A 164 18.12 28.61 -5.95
CA GLU A 164 17.42 28.87 -7.21
C GLU A 164 17.33 27.62 -8.09
N LYS A 165 18.40 26.84 -8.15
CA LYS A 165 18.40 25.57 -8.88
C LYS A 165 17.43 24.56 -8.24
N GLN A 166 17.43 24.45 -6.91
CA GLN A 166 16.51 23.58 -6.19
C GLN A 166 15.05 24.01 -6.40
N LEU A 167 14.78 25.31 -6.38
CA LEU A 167 13.46 25.88 -6.62
C LEU A 167 12.98 25.57 -8.04
N THR A 168 13.85 25.69 -9.04
CA THR A 168 13.55 25.33 -10.43
C THR A 168 13.20 23.83 -10.55
N GLN A 169 13.94 22.96 -9.87
CA GLN A 169 13.67 21.53 -9.84
C GLN A 169 12.32 21.21 -9.16
N ALA A 170 12.03 21.87 -8.02
CA ALA A 170 10.76 21.69 -7.30
C ALA A 170 9.58 22.16 -8.16
N HIS A 171 9.72 23.28 -8.89
CA HIS A 171 8.70 23.73 -9.86
C HIS A 171 8.43 22.68 -10.94
N SER A 172 9.49 22.18 -11.57
CA SER A 172 9.35 21.14 -12.61
C SER A 172 8.72 19.85 -12.07
N GLN A 173 9.05 19.44 -10.84
CA GLN A 173 8.44 18.29 -10.18
C GLN A 173 6.94 18.52 -9.88
N SER A 174 6.60 19.70 -9.37
CA SER A 174 5.21 20.09 -9.10
C SER A 174 4.36 20.07 -10.38
N GLU A 175 4.86 20.61 -11.48
CA GLU A 175 4.19 20.58 -12.78
C GLU A 175 4.01 19.15 -13.30
N ALA A 176 5.02 18.30 -13.19
CA ALA A 176 4.93 16.89 -13.59
C ALA A 176 3.88 16.12 -12.75
N LEU A 177 3.77 16.42 -11.45
CA LEU A 177 2.75 15.85 -10.58
C LEU A 177 1.35 16.34 -10.94
N LEU A 178 1.17 17.61 -11.30
CA LEU A 178 -0.09 18.15 -11.81
C LEU A 178 -0.53 17.48 -13.11
N VAL A 179 0.38 17.24 -14.04
CA VAL A 179 0.08 16.51 -15.28
C VAL A 179 -0.39 15.09 -14.97
N LYS A 180 0.29 14.38 -14.04
CA LYS A 180 -0.15 13.05 -13.60
C LYS A 180 -1.52 13.09 -12.93
N TRP A 181 -1.73 14.06 -12.05
CA TRP A 181 -3.02 14.29 -11.41
C TRP A 181 -4.14 14.47 -12.43
N HIS A 182 -3.98 15.39 -13.37
CA HIS A 182 -5.00 15.65 -14.39
C HIS A 182 -5.30 14.44 -15.27
N ARG A 183 -4.27 13.65 -15.61
CA ARG A 183 -4.47 12.44 -16.40
C ARG A 183 -5.36 11.43 -15.66
N ILE A 184 -5.04 11.13 -14.39
CA ILE A 184 -5.80 10.13 -13.61
C ILE A 184 -7.18 10.68 -13.23
N SER A 185 -7.26 11.95 -12.82
CA SER A 185 -8.54 12.57 -12.43
C SER A 185 -9.52 12.65 -13.60
N ASN A 186 -9.06 12.93 -14.82
CA ASN A 186 -9.91 12.94 -16.01
C ASN A 186 -10.47 11.55 -16.32
N GLN A 187 -9.71 10.49 -16.13
CA GLN A 187 -10.19 9.11 -16.24
C GLN A 187 -11.30 8.83 -15.23
N LEU A 188 -11.08 9.20 -13.96
CA LEU A 188 -12.10 9.03 -12.91
C LEU A 188 -13.31 9.89 -13.10
N CYS A 189 -13.18 11.13 -13.61
CA CYS A 189 -14.31 12.04 -13.87
C CYS A 189 -15.28 11.52 -14.93
N THR A 190 -14.81 10.66 -15.85
CA THR A 190 -15.67 10.03 -16.86
C THR A 190 -16.66 9.08 -16.20
N ASP A 191 -16.21 8.32 -15.22
CA ASP A 191 -17.00 7.27 -14.57
C ASP A 191 -17.65 7.75 -13.27
N ILE A 192 -17.07 8.77 -12.63
CA ILE A 192 -17.53 9.34 -11.36
C ILE A 192 -17.66 10.86 -11.48
N PRO A 193 -18.84 11.39 -11.94
CA PRO A 193 -19.02 12.83 -12.17
C PRO A 193 -18.75 13.72 -10.96
N ARG A 194 -18.99 13.23 -9.73
CA ARG A 194 -18.70 13.96 -8.48
C ARG A 194 -17.22 14.19 -8.24
N PHE A 195 -16.34 13.46 -8.93
CA PHE A 195 -14.90 13.61 -8.77
C PHE A 195 -14.38 14.92 -9.37
N LYS A 196 -15.14 15.61 -10.21
CA LYS A 196 -14.81 16.94 -10.76
C LYS A 196 -14.59 18.03 -9.69
N GLU A 197 -15.18 17.86 -8.50
CA GLU A 197 -15.06 18.81 -7.41
C GLU A 197 -13.79 18.60 -6.57
N VAL A 198 -13.04 17.52 -6.80
CA VAL A 198 -11.83 17.18 -6.06
C VAL A 198 -10.64 17.95 -6.61
N LYS A 199 -10.01 18.76 -5.75
CA LYS A 199 -8.83 19.55 -6.11
C LYS A 199 -7.58 18.93 -5.47
N VAL A 200 -6.46 19.11 -6.14
CA VAL A 200 -5.15 18.58 -5.69
C VAL A 200 -4.66 19.23 -4.40
N ASP A 201 -5.02 20.50 -4.18
CA ASP A 201 -4.63 21.29 -3.01
C ASP A 201 -5.47 21.02 -1.74
N THR A 202 -6.54 20.23 -1.86
CA THR A 202 -7.47 19.95 -0.76
C THR A 202 -7.17 18.58 -0.15
N ALA A 203 -6.32 18.53 0.87
CA ALA A 203 -5.71 17.32 1.44
C ALA A 203 -6.67 16.17 1.82
N GLN A 204 -7.93 16.40 2.16
CA GLN A 204 -8.83 15.34 2.63
C GLN A 204 -9.87 14.88 1.61
N SER A 205 -9.90 15.45 0.42
CA SER A 205 -10.96 15.18 -0.55
C SER A 205 -10.82 13.80 -1.20
N VAL A 206 -9.62 13.41 -1.60
CA VAL A 206 -9.34 12.08 -2.18
C VAL A 206 -9.50 10.98 -1.14
N GLU A 207 -9.07 11.20 0.09
CA GLU A 207 -9.15 10.23 1.17
C GLU A 207 -10.60 9.84 1.50
N LYS A 208 -11.53 10.80 1.52
CA LYS A 208 -12.96 10.52 1.70
C LYS A 208 -13.52 9.64 0.59
N PHE A 209 -13.18 9.91 -0.66
CA PHE A 209 -13.57 9.06 -1.79
C PHE A 209 -12.97 7.66 -1.67
N THR A 210 -11.69 7.57 -1.35
CA THR A 210 -10.98 6.31 -1.15
C THR A 210 -11.66 5.46 -0.08
N GLN A 211 -12.02 6.06 1.05
CA GLN A 211 -12.70 5.34 2.13
C GLN A 211 -14.11 4.85 1.73
N GLN A 212 -14.90 5.68 1.05
CA GLN A 212 -16.22 5.28 0.57
C GLN A 212 -16.15 4.12 -0.45
N PHE A 213 -15.18 4.18 -1.36
CA PHE A 213 -14.95 3.12 -2.34
C PHE A 213 -14.51 1.82 -1.69
N LYS A 214 -13.62 1.89 -0.70
CA LYS A 214 -13.17 0.73 0.07
C LYS A 214 -14.33 0.04 0.76
N THR A 215 -15.15 0.79 1.48
CA THR A 215 -16.34 0.25 2.18
C THR A 215 -17.26 -0.48 1.19
N ARG A 216 -17.55 0.13 0.04
CA ARG A 216 -18.41 -0.50 -0.98
C ARG A 216 -17.78 -1.74 -1.60
N LEU A 217 -16.47 -1.73 -1.82
CA LEU A 217 -15.73 -2.89 -2.35
C LEU A 217 -15.75 -4.07 -1.37
N ASP A 218 -15.58 -3.77 -0.08
CA ASP A 218 -15.64 -4.77 0.99
C ASP A 218 -17.05 -5.38 1.08
N GLU A 219 -18.12 -4.57 0.96
CA GLU A 219 -19.51 -5.05 0.90
C GLU A 219 -19.73 -6.01 -0.27
N ILE A 220 -19.28 -5.64 -1.48
CA ILE A 220 -19.39 -6.48 -2.69
C ILE A 220 -18.63 -7.79 -2.50
N ASN A 221 -17.41 -7.75 -1.96
CA ASN A 221 -16.61 -8.94 -1.71
C ASN A 221 -17.31 -9.91 -0.73
N VAL A 222 -17.94 -9.38 0.32
CA VAL A 222 -18.73 -10.19 1.25
C VAL A 222 -19.92 -10.82 0.54
N GLN A 223 -20.65 -10.08 -0.29
CA GLN A 223 -21.78 -10.59 -1.05
C GLN A 223 -21.37 -11.68 -2.05
N VAL A 224 -20.31 -11.47 -2.82
CA VAL A 224 -19.78 -12.47 -3.78
C VAL A 224 -19.36 -13.74 -3.04
N LYS A 225 -18.63 -13.62 -1.94
CA LYS A 225 -18.22 -14.77 -1.13
C LYS A 225 -19.42 -15.55 -0.56
N HIS A 226 -20.46 -14.85 -0.13
CA HIS A 226 -21.70 -15.49 0.36
C HIS A 226 -22.40 -16.25 -0.76
N ILE A 227 -22.50 -15.67 -1.97
CA ILE A 227 -23.06 -16.36 -3.13
C ILE A 227 -22.26 -17.63 -3.47
N GLU A 228 -20.93 -17.57 -3.47
CA GLU A 228 -20.06 -18.73 -3.72
C GLU A 228 -20.26 -19.85 -2.68
N GLN A 229 -20.42 -19.50 -1.41
CA GLN A 229 -20.71 -20.45 -0.36
C GLN A 229 -22.09 -21.11 -0.56
N CYS A 230 -23.11 -20.33 -0.95
CA CYS A 230 -24.44 -20.84 -1.25
C CYS A 230 -24.42 -21.77 -2.48
N GLU A 231 -23.69 -21.43 -3.55
CA GLU A 231 -23.52 -22.29 -4.73
C GLU A 231 -22.84 -23.62 -4.38
N GLN A 232 -21.79 -23.59 -3.56
CA GLN A 232 -21.11 -24.81 -3.10
C GLN A 232 -22.05 -25.69 -2.25
N ALA A 233 -22.81 -25.08 -1.34
CA ALA A 233 -23.79 -25.80 -0.53
C ALA A 233 -24.89 -26.42 -1.39
N LEU A 234 -25.40 -25.71 -2.39
CA LEU A 234 -26.39 -26.18 -3.35
C LEU A 234 -25.85 -27.39 -4.15
N ASN A 235 -24.64 -27.26 -4.70
CA ASN A 235 -24.00 -28.35 -5.44
C ASN A 235 -23.83 -29.62 -4.57
N THR A 236 -23.40 -29.43 -3.33
CA THR A 236 -23.25 -30.53 -2.37
C THR A 236 -24.59 -31.19 -2.04
N ALA A 237 -25.64 -30.38 -1.83
CA ALA A 237 -26.98 -30.87 -1.57
C ALA A 237 -27.56 -31.60 -2.79
N THR A 238 -27.35 -31.10 -4.00
CA THR A 238 -27.76 -31.73 -5.24
C THR A 238 -27.07 -33.08 -5.47
N GLN A 239 -25.78 -33.18 -5.19
CA GLN A 239 -25.03 -34.44 -5.25
C GLN A 239 -25.58 -35.45 -4.24
N ARG A 240 -25.84 -35.04 -2.98
CA ARG A 240 -26.44 -35.90 -1.96
C ARG A 240 -27.84 -36.37 -2.36
N ALA A 241 -28.67 -35.49 -2.90
CA ALA A 241 -30.00 -35.85 -3.39
C ALA A 241 -29.94 -36.86 -4.55
N SER A 242 -29.02 -36.65 -5.50
CA SER A 242 -28.80 -37.61 -6.59
C SER A 242 -28.31 -38.96 -6.11
N GLN A 243 -27.39 -39.03 -5.15
CA GLN A 243 -26.93 -40.27 -4.54
C GLN A 243 -28.06 -40.98 -3.77
N ALA A 244 -28.83 -40.25 -2.97
CA ALA A 244 -29.98 -40.81 -2.26
C ALA A 244 -31.06 -41.34 -3.21
N HIS A 245 -31.32 -40.67 -4.32
CA HIS A 245 -32.22 -41.12 -5.36
C HIS A 245 -31.73 -42.42 -6.01
N ALA A 246 -30.43 -42.51 -6.34
CA ALA A 246 -29.83 -43.70 -6.91
C ALA A 246 -29.87 -44.90 -5.94
N THR A 247 -29.62 -44.69 -4.63
CA THR A 247 -29.74 -45.73 -3.61
C THR A 247 -31.18 -46.20 -3.44
N LEU A 248 -32.14 -45.26 -3.40
CA LEU A 248 -33.56 -45.61 -3.34
C LEU A 248 -34.01 -46.45 -4.55
N GLN A 249 -33.57 -46.09 -5.74
CA GLN A 249 -33.88 -46.82 -6.96
C GLN A 249 -33.26 -48.25 -6.93
N ALA A 250 -32.02 -48.36 -6.44
CA ALA A 250 -31.40 -49.70 -6.25
C ALA A 250 -32.13 -50.54 -5.21
N GLU A 251 -32.56 -49.99 -4.10
CA GLU A 251 -33.34 -50.70 -3.08
C GLU A 251 -34.71 -51.09 -3.62
N GLN A 252 -35.40 -50.23 -4.35
CA GLN A 252 -36.68 -50.57 -5.01
C GLN A 252 -36.55 -51.75 -6.00
N SER A 253 -35.47 -51.74 -6.83
CA SER A 253 -35.22 -52.85 -7.75
C SER A 253 -34.85 -54.14 -7.03
N ALA A 254 -34.05 -54.09 -5.99
CA ALA A 254 -33.75 -55.25 -5.14
C ALA A 254 -35.00 -55.81 -4.46
N HIS A 255 -35.87 -54.94 -3.94
CA HIS A 255 -37.15 -55.34 -3.36
C HIS A 255 -38.05 -56.02 -4.38
N ALA A 256 -38.18 -55.48 -5.58
CA ALA A 256 -38.94 -56.07 -6.66
C ALA A 256 -38.42 -57.48 -7.05
N MET A 257 -37.10 -57.65 -7.17
CA MET A 257 -36.46 -58.93 -7.42
C MET A 257 -36.73 -59.95 -6.29
N ASN A 258 -36.57 -59.50 -5.04
CA ASN A 258 -36.89 -60.35 -3.87
C ASN A 258 -38.35 -60.78 -3.85
N GLN A 259 -39.26 -59.87 -4.19
CA GLN A 259 -40.69 -60.23 -4.28
C GLN A 259 -40.94 -61.25 -5.37
N GLN A 260 -40.36 -61.09 -6.54
CA GLN A 260 -40.48 -62.09 -7.63
C GLN A 260 -39.87 -63.46 -7.27
N GLN A 261 -38.75 -63.47 -6.55
CA GLN A 261 -38.19 -64.74 -6.01
C GLN A 261 -39.09 -65.40 -5.00
N ARG A 262 -39.69 -64.63 -4.08
CA ARG A 262 -40.66 -65.16 -3.10
C ARG A 262 -41.89 -65.76 -3.79
N GLU A 263 -42.43 -65.10 -4.83
CA GLU A 263 -43.56 -65.60 -5.59
C GLU A 263 -43.21 -66.87 -6.34
N THR A 264 -41.99 -66.96 -6.93
CA THR A 264 -41.50 -68.17 -7.61
C THR A 264 -41.34 -69.31 -6.63
N LEU A 265 -40.74 -69.09 -5.47
CA LEU A 265 -40.59 -70.09 -4.41
C LEU A 265 -41.94 -70.52 -3.87
N ALA A 266 -42.89 -69.62 -3.69
CA ALA A 266 -44.23 -69.95 -3.27
C ALA A 266 -44.99 -70.86 -4.27
N LYS A 267 -44.81 -70.63 -5.55
CA LYS A 267 -45.33 -71.53 -6.64
C LYS A 267 -44.68 -72.91 -6.54
N GLN A 268 -43.38 -72.99 -6.46
CA GLN A 268 -42.63 -74.24 -6.34
C GLN A 268 -43.07 -75.04 -5.07
N MET A 269 -43.25 -74.31 -3.95
CA MET A 269 -43.77 -74.97 -2.73
C MET A 269 -45.16 -75.52 -2.94
N ARG A 270 -46.10 -74.80 -3.53
CA ARG A 270 -47.46 -75.26 -3.83
C ARG A 270 -47.44 -76.49 -4.75
N GLU A 271 -46.59 -76.47 -5.83
CA GLU A 271 -46.44 -77.58 -6.72
C GLU A 271 -45.91 -78.82 -6.01
N ARG A 272 -44.91 -78.68 -5.16
CA ARG A 272 -44.37 -79.73 -4.34
C ARG A 272 -45.38 -80.26 -3.34
N GLN A 273 -46.20 -79.41 -2.73
CA GLN A 273 -47.24 -79.78 -1.81
C GLN A 273 -48.34 -80.52 -2.53
N ASN A 274 -48.72 -80.12 -3.71
CA ASN A 274 -49.68 -80.89 -4.55
C ASN A 274 -49.13 -82.24 -4.97
N GLU A 275 -47.85 -82.31 -5.34
CA GLU A 275 -47.18 -83.57 -5.66
C GLU A 275 -47.17 -84.55 -4.48
N LEU A 276 -46.82 -84.01 -3.27
CA LEU A 276 -46.85 -84.79 -2.04
C LEU A 276 -48.31 -85.30 -1.69
N THR A 277 -49.28 -84.42 -1.89
CA THR A 277 -50.68 -84.79 -1.67
C THR A 277 -51.13 -85.91 -2.63
N HIS A 278 -50.72 -85.77 -3.89
CA HIS A 278 -51.00 -86.81 -4.91
C HIS A 278 -50.31 -88.13 -4.58
N LYS A 279 -49.03 -88.12 -4.18
CA LYS A 279 -48.25 -89.28 -3.80
C LYS A 279 -48.85 -89.92 -2.52
N THR A 280 -49.25 -89.11 -1.53
CA THR A 280 -49.88 -89.58 -0.32
C THR A 280 -51.23 -90.25 -0.62
N LYS A 281 -52.02 -89.62 -1.51
CA LYS A 281 -53.32 -90.22 -1.92
C LYS A 281 -53.08 -91.56 -2.64
N ALA A 282 -52.12 -91.62 -3.56
CA ALA A 282 -51.78 -92.84 -4.29
C ALA A 282 -51.22 -93.94 -3.37
N VAL A 283 -50.46 -93.61 -2.33
CA VAL A 283 -49.99 -94.53 -1.32
C VAL A 283 -51.18 -95.02 -0.45
N ASN A 284 -52.05 -94.10 -0.04
CA ASN A 284 -53.25 -94.47 0.72
C ASN A 284 -54.23 -95.40 -0.08
N GLU A 285 -54.37 -95.11 -1.39
CA GLU A 285 -55.17 -95.96 -2.27
C GLU A 285 -54.52 -97.35 -2.41
N LYS A 286 -53.19 -97.45 -2.55
CA LYS A 286 -52.46 -98.71 -2.56
C LYS A 286 -52.56 -99.45 -1.20
N VAL A 287 -52.48 -98.74 -0.09
CA VAL A 287 -52.66 -99.29 1.27
C VAL A 287 -54.09 -99.76 1.45
N ALA A 288 -55.08 -99.02 0.95
CA ALA A 288 -56.48 -99.44 0.99
C ALA A 288 -56.72 -100.68 0.13
N ALA A 289 -56.19 -100.77 -1.05
CA ALA A 289 -56.21 -101.93 -1.95
C ALA A 289 -55.58 -103.20 -1.26
N LEU A 290 -54.36 -103.00 -0.71
CA LEU A 290 -53.66 -104.05 0.04
C LEU A 290 -54.45 -104.48 1.27
N ARG A 291 -55.11 -103.56 1.99
CA ARG A 291 -55.99 -103.89 3.12
C ARG A 291 -57.21 -104.72 2.65
N GLN A 292 -57.74 -104.34 1.51
CA GLN A 292 -58.84 -105.03 0.86
C GLN A 292 -58.45 -106.43 0.45
N ASP A 293 -57.25 -106.54 -0.18
CA ASP A 293 -56.72 -107.90 -0.50
C ASP A 293 -56.41 -108.74 0.67
N ILE A 294 -55.87 -108.17 1.76
CA ILE A 294 -55.64 -108.86 3.03
C ILE A 294 -56.93 -109.26 3.65
N SER A 295 -58.00 -108.45 3.63
CA SER A 295 -59.30 -108.79 4.20
C SER A 295 -59.96 -109.94 3.35
N ALA A 296 -59.84 -109.83 2.00
CA ALA A 296 -60.35 -110.93 1.14
C ALA A 296 -59.63 -112.27 1.36
N HIS A 297 -58.34 -112.21 1.71
CA HIS A 297 -57.58 -113.43 2.10
C HIS A 297 -57.77 -113.80 3.55
N HIS A 298 -58.19 -112.83 4.45
CA HIS A 298 -58.48 -113.14 5.87
C HIS A 298 -59.78 -113.87 6.01
N ASP A 299 -60.84 -113.64 5.20
CA ASP A 299 -62.05 -114.38 5.17
C ASP A 299 -61.89 -115.85 4.77
N SER A 300 -60.74 -116.20 4.19
CA SER A 300 -60.35 -117.60 3.89
C SER A 300 -59.43 -118.22 4.90
N PHE A 301 -59.10 -117.56 6.00
CA PHE A 301 -58.19 -118.04 7.06
C PHE A 301 -58.60 -117.63 8.50
N SER A 302 -59.89 -117.46 8.76
CA SER A 302 -60.35 -117.24 10.13
C SER A 302 -60.71 -118.53 10.81
N ALA A 303 -59.73 -119.21 11.23
CA ALA A 303 -59.78 -120.10 12.35
C ALA A 303 -58.39 -120.18 12.99
N SER A 304 -58.12 -119.31 13.92
CA SER A 304 -57.42 -119.52 15.17
C SER A 304 -56.76 -118.22 15.75
N GLU A 305 -57.21 -117.86 16.86
CA GLU A 305 -56.52 -117.24 18.03
C GLU A 305 -55.92 -115.84 17.86
N SER A 306 -56.61 -114.88 18.48
CA SER A 306 -56.37 -114.25 19.79
C SER A 306 -54.98 -113.68 20.02
N ASP A 307 -55.06 -112.44 20.46
CA ASP A 307 -54.21 -111.76 21.42
C ASP A 307 -52.98 -110.92 20.90
N ALA A 308 -53.05 -109.72 21.40
CA ALA A 308 -52.07 -108.85 22.02
C ALA A 308 -51.57 -107.63 21.30
N THR A 309 -51.89 -106.55 21.86
CA THR A 309 -51.17 -105.37 22.36
C THR A 309 -50.95 -104.18 21.42
N GLU A 310 -51.47 -103.07 21.94
CA GLU A 310 -51.17 -101.67 21.68
C GLU A 310 -49.70 -101.35 21.49
N SER A 311 -49.41 -100.51 20.57
CA SER A 311 -48.27 -99.62 20.69
C SER A 311 -48.53 -98.32 19.97
N GLN A 312 -48.54 -97.30 20.79
CA GLN A 312 -48.63 -95.90 20.47
C GLN A 312 -47.51 -95.42 19.55
N ALA A 313 -47.81 -94.61 18.56
CA ALA A 313 -46.85 -93.80 17.83
C ALA A 313 -46.88 -92.37 18.31
N PRO A 314 -45.72 -91.68 18.45
CA PRO A 314 -45.61 -90.31 18.98
C PRO A 314 -45.96 -89.26 18.00
N VAL A 315 -46.63 -88.23 18.50
CA VAL A 315 -46.89 -86.94 17.89
C VAL A 315 -45.58 -86.15 17.84
N MET A 316 -45.20 -85.71 16.68
CA MET A 316 -44.20 -84.60 16.55
C MET A 316 -44.94 -83.32 16.24
N GLY A 317 -45.21 -82.57 17.30
CA GLY A 317 -45.44 -81.16 17.20
C GLY A 317 -44.14 -80.37 17.49
N HIS A 318 -44.12 -79.22 16.99
CA HIS A 318 -43.08 -78.16 17.09
C HIS A 318 -41.93 -78.25 16.10
N ILE A 319 -41.97 -77.29 15.21
CA ILE A 319 -41.04 -76.09 15.15
C ILE A 319 -41.52 -75.25 14.02
N LEU A 320 -42.08 -74.09 14.31
CA LEU A 320 -42.05 -72.92 13.41
C LEU A 320 -42.03 -71.70 14.25
N HIS A 321 -40.81 -71.23 14.44
CA HIS A 321 -40.51 -69.83 14.63
C HIS A 321 -39.18 -69.55 14.01
N TRP A 322 -39.21 -68.96 12.83
CA TRP A 322 -38.29 -67.90 12.34
C TRP A 322 -39.01 -67.11 11.28
#